data_bed4966902d2b8a8c339b017ba915816
#
_entry.id   bed4966902d2b8a8c339b017ba915816
#
_cell.length_a   1.000
_cell.length_b   1.000
_cell.length_c   1.000
_cell.angle_alpha   90.00
_cell.angle_beta   90.00
_cell.angle_gamma   90.00
#
_symmetry.space_group_name_H-M   'P 1'
#
loop_
_entity.id
_entity.type
_entity.pdbx_description
1 polymer ?
#
loop_
_entity_poly.entity_id
_entity_poly.type
_entity_poly.pdbx_seq_one_letter_code
_entity_poly.pdbx_strand_id
1 'polypeptide(L)' 'IIRTKRFAVKPMSTDEAILQMNLLGHSFYVFRRIEDSAICVVYHRNNGGYGLIETAE' A
#
# COMPACT_ATOMS: atom_id res chain seq x y z
N ILE A 1 -13.24 -17.58 4.45
CA ILE A 1 -12.95 -16.13 4.50
C ILE A 1 -13.72 -15.54 5.69
N ILE A 2 -13.01 -14.93 6.61
CA ILE A 2 -13.62 -14.32 7.80
C ILE A 2 -13.68 -12.80 7.72
N ARG A 3 -12.83 -12.18 6.89
CA ARG A 3 -12.78 -10.73 6.74
C ARG A 3 -12.54 -10.36 5.31
N THR A 4 -13.08 -9.22 4.92
CA THR A 4 -12.83 -8.61 3.62
C THR A 4 -12.46 -7.16 3.85
N LYS A 5 -11.38 -6.70 3.21
CA LYS A 5 -11.00 -5.29 3.19
C LYS A 5 -11.08 -4.80 1.75
N ARG A 6 -11.53 -3.56 1.60
CA ARG A 6 -11.62 -2.91 0.29
C ARG A 6 -10.77 -1.67 0.29
N PHE A 7 -10.04 -1.46 -0.80
CA PHE A 7 -9.20 -0.30 -0.97
C PHE A 7 -9.61 0.42 -2.25
N ALA A 8 -9.75 1.73 -2.15
CA ALA A 8 -9.89 2.57 -3.33
C ALA A 8 -8.49 2.72 -3.93
N VAL A 9 -8.21 2.00 -5.02
CA VAL A 9 -6.89 1.98 -5.61
C VAL A 9 -6.70 3.25 -6.43
N LYS A 10 -6.08 4.26 -5.81
CA LYS A 10 -5.89 5.58 -6.41
C LYS A 10 -4.43 5.79 -6.78
N PRO A 11 -4.16 6.56 -7.85
CA PRO A 11 -2.78 6.93 -8.18
C PRO A 11 -2.19 7.79 -7.06
N MET A 12 -1.00 7.42 -6.59
CA MET A 12 -0.29 8.20 -5.59
C MET A 12 1.17 7.76 -5.55
N SER A 13 2.00 8.56 -4.87
CA SER A 13 3.38 8.17 -4.63
C SER A 13 3.45 7.13 -3.51
N THR A 14 4.58 6.44 -3.44
CA THR A 14 4.81 5.48 -2.34
C THR A 14 4.77 6.19 -0.99
N ASP A 15 5.36 7.39 -0.90
CA ASP A 15 5.33 8.15 0.36
C ASP A 15 3.90 8.50 0.78
N GLU A 16 3.07 8.89 -0.16
CA GLU A 16 1.67 9.17 0.11
C GLU A 16 0.94 7.92 0.57
N ALA A 17 1.22 6.78 -0.05
CA ALA A 17 0.61 5.51 0.34
C ALA A 17 0.97 5.12 1.77
N ILE A 18 2.22 5.34 2.17
CA ILE A 18 2.65 5.09 3.55
C ILE A 18 1.89 6.00 4.51
N LEU A 19 1.75 7.28 4.15
CA LEU A 19 0.99 8.22 4.97
C LEU A 19 -0.46 7.77 5.13
N GLN A 20 -1.11 7.37 4.05
CA GLN A 20 -2.49 6.90 4.09
C GLN A 20 -2.61 5.64 4.94
N MET A 21 -1.68 4.72 4.79
CA MET A 21 -1.66 3.50 5.59
C MET A 21 -1.65 3.82 7.08
N ASN A 22 -0.79 4.75 7.49
CA ASN A 22 -0.67 5.14 8.89
C ASN A 22 -1.90 5.89 9.38
N LEU A 23 -2.45 6.79 8.59
CA LEU A 23 -3.65 7.55 8.95
C LEU A 23 -4.86 6.64 9.15
N LEU A 24 -4.96 5.58 8.35
CA LEU A 24 -6.08 4.65 8.42
C LEU A 24 -5.85 3.53 9.44
N GLY A 25 -4.66 3.45 10.02
CA GLY A 25 -4.34 2.42 11.01
C GLY A 25 -4.21 1.03 10.41
N HIS A 26 -3.89 0.93 9.13
CA HIS A 26 -3.69 -0.35 8.46
C HIS A 26 -2.25 -0.83 8.59
N SER A 27 -2.05 -2.15 8.53
CA SER A 27 -0.71 -2.73 8.50
C SER A 27 -0.17 -2.85 7.08
N PHE A 28 -1.02 -2.66 6.09
CA PHE A 28 -0.66 -2.64 4.67
C PHE A 28 -1.63 -1.73 3.93
N TYR A 29 -1.26 -1.33 2.70
CA TYR A 29 -2.09 -0.45 1.89
C TYR A 29 -1.83 -0.72 0.41
N VAL A 30 -2.90 -0.90 -0.36
CA VAL A 30 -2.83 -1.17 -1.79
C VAL A 30 -3.06 0.14 -2.55
N PHE A 31 -2.19 0.46 -3.50
CA PHE A 31 -2.29 1.70 -4.25
C PHE A 31 -1.75 1.50 -5.67
N ARG A 32 -2.07 2.47 -6.53
CA ARG A 32 -1.49 2.52 -7.89
C ARG A 32 -0.35 3.52 -7.86
N ARG A 33 0.86 3.06 -8.14
CA ARG A 33 2.03 3.93 -8.12
C ARG A 33 1.97 4.89 -9.30
N ILE A 34 2.17 6.18 -9.01
CA ILE A 34 1.95 7.22 -10.01
C ILE A 34 3.00 7.19 -11.13
N GLU A 35 4.22 6.74 -10.85
CA GLU A 35 5.32 6.75 -11.80
C GLU A 35 5.08 5.80 -12.99
N ASP A 36 4.47 4.65 -12.76
CA ASP A 36 4.32 3.62 -13.79
C ASP A 36 2.95 2.96 -13.79
N SER A 37 2.02 3.45 -13.00
CA SER A 37 0.65 2.90 -12.87
C SER A 37 0.63 1.46 -12.39
N ALA A 38 1.70 0.97 -11.80
CA ALA A 38 1.74 -0.39 -11.24
C ALA A 38 0.92 -0.45 -9.95
N ILE A 39 0.23 -1.55 -9.76
CA ILE A 39 -0.45 -1.82 -8.47
C ILE A 39 0.60 -2.31 -7.50
N CYS A 40 0.70 -1.64 -6.36
CA CYS A 40 1.71 -1.93 -5.35
C CYS A 40 1.06 -2.06 -3.98
N VAL A 41 1.78 -2.71 -3.07
CA VAL A 41 1.37 -2.83 -1.67
C VAL A 41 2.52 -2.36 -0.79
N VAL A 42 2.25 -1.37 0.06
CA VAL A 42 3.19 -1.01 1.13
C VAL A 42 2.75 -1.71 2.40
N TYR A 43 3.68 -2.06 3.25
CA TYR A 43 3.37 -2.76 4.50
C TYR A 43 4.41 -2.44 5.58
N HIS A 44 3.99 -2.62 6.83
CA HIS A 44 4.90 -2.47 7.97
C HIS A 44 5.76 -3.73 8.10
N ARG A 45 7.05 -3.53 8.28
CA ARG A 45 7.96 -4.62 8.61
C ARG A 45 8.11 -4.73 10.13
N ASN A 46 8.44 -5.92 10.61
CA ASN A 46 8.56 -6.15 12.04
C ASN A 46 9.69 -5.35 12.68
N ASN A 47 10.67 -4.93 11.89
CA ASN A 47 11.82 -4.17 12.40
C ASN A 47 11.61 -2.66 12.41
N GLY A 48 10.37 -2.21 12.21
CA GLY A 48 10.04 -0.78 12.25
C GLY A 48 10.13 -0.06 10.93
N GLY A 49 10.54 -0.73 9.86
CA GLY A 49 10.59 -0.15 8.53
C GLY A 49 9.35 -0.48 7.71
N TYR A 50 9.43 -0.13 6.42
CA TYR A 50 8.36 -0.41 5.47
C TYR A 50 8.88 -1.30 4.35
N GLY A 51 7.98 -2.11 3.79
CA GLY A 51 8.29 -2.89 2.60
C GLY A 51 7.36 -2.52 1.47
N LEU A 52 7.78 -2.84 0.26
CA LEU A 52 6.99 -2.59 -0.94
C LEU A 52 6.90 -3.87 -1.75
N ILE A 53 5.68 -4.25 -2.09
CA ILE A 53 5.43 -5.36 -3.00
C ILE A 53 4.96 -4.75 -4.32
N GLU A 54 5.67 -5.07 -5.39
CA GLU A 54 5.28 -4.63 -6.73
C GLU A 54 4.62 -5.80 -7.45
N THR A 55 3.53 -5.51 -8.15
CA THR A 55 2.91 -6.54 -8.97
C THR A 55 3.61 -6.60 -10.33
N ALA A 56 3.78 -7.80 -10.83
CA ALA A 56 4.32 -8.03 -12.17
C ALA A 56 3.21 -8.57 -13.06
N GLU A 57 3.24 -8.18 -14.35
CA GLU A 57 2.29 -8.68 -15.32
C GLU A 57 2.68 -10.03 -15.88
#